data_6c971b46783399cd3c6457f62b168895
#
_entry.id   6c971b46783399cd3c6457f62b168895
#
_cell.length_a   1.000
_cell.length_b   1.000
_cell.length_c   1.000
_cell.angle_alpha   90.00
_cell.angle_beta   90.00
_cell.angle_gamma   90.00
#
_symmetry.space_group_name_H-M   'P 1'
#
loop_
_entity.id
_entity.type
_entity.pdbx_description
1 polymer ?
#
loop_
_entity_poly.entity_id
_entity_poly.type
_entity_poly.pdbx_seq_one_letter_code
_entity_poly.pdbx_strand_id
1 'polypeptide(L)'
;MATAPVDKDSHLYLVDASAYIFRAFHALPPLTRASDDLPIGAVSGFCNMLFKLLEDLKGDERPTHFACIFDKSSITFRNDLYDQYKANRSEPPEELRPQFPLVRRAAEAFAAHAIEKEGFEADDLIATYARQAEAKGARVTIVSSDKDLMQLVSDQVIMLDTMKNKTLGRDAVFEKFGVGPEKVVDIQSLAGDSVDNVPGAPGIGVKTAAQLLDTYGDLETLLERAEEIKQPKRRQTLIDNADLIRISKQLVTLKDDVPLDVPLED
;
A
#
# COMPACT_ATOMS: atom_id res chain seq x y z
N MET A 1 -14.15 -11.53 22.35
CA MET A 1 -15.59 -11.28 22.06
C MET A 1 -15.85 -11.87 20.70
N ALA A 2 -16.98 -12.54 20.44
CA ALA A 2 -17.28 -12.94 19.07
C ALA A 2 -17.47 -11.65 18.26
N THR A 3 -16.68 -11.47 17.24
CA THR A 3 -16.80 -10.36 16.30
C THR A 3 -18.07 -10.53 15.47
N ALA A 4 -18.73 -9.44 15.17
CA ALA A 4 -19.88 -9.48 14.27
C ALA A 4 -19.41 -9.86 12.86
N PRO A 5 -20.19 -10.66 12.10
CA PRO A 5 -19.81 -10.97 10.73
C PRO A 5 -19.74 -9.69 9.88
N VAL A 6 -18.77 -9.63 8.98
CA VAL A 6 -18.64 -8.51 8.04
C VAL A 6 -19.78 -8.55 7.02
N ASP A 7 -20.48 -7.44 6.89
CA ASP A 7 -21.59 -7.23 5.97
C ASP A 7 -21.62 -5.79 5.41
N LYS A 8 -22.68 -5.43 4.71
CA LYS A 8 -22.85 -4.09 4.10
C LYS A 8 -22.90 -2.93 5.11
N ASP A 9 -23.21 -3.19 6.37
CA ASP A 9 -23.27 -2.18 7.43
C ASP A 9 -21.92 -2.07 8.18
N SER A 10 -20.96 -2.92 7.82
CA SER A 10 -19.62 -2.94 8.40
C SER A 10 -18.73 -1.87 7.81
N HIS A 11 -17.82 -1.34 8.65
CA HIS A 11 -16.77 -0.41 8.24
C HIS A 11 -15.42 -0.91 8.74
N LEU A 12 -14.57 -1.32 7.80
CA LEU A 12 -13.24 -1.86 8.05
C LEU A 12 -12.20 -0.74 8.01
N TYR A 13 -11.36 -0.65 9.02
CA TYR A 13 -10.16 0.19 9.01
C TYR A 13 -8.91 -0.68 8.94
N LEU A 14 -8.12 -0.49 7.90
CA LEU A 14 -6.85 -1.18 7.68
C LEU A 14 -5.72 -0.16 7.76
N VAL A 15 -4.95 -0.21 8.84
CA VAL A 15 -3.82 0.72 9.05
C VAL A 15 -2.56 0.09 8.48
N ASP A 16 -1.94 0.75 7.53
CA ASP A 16 -0.57 0.47 7.09
C ASP A 16 0.39 0.84 8.24
N ALA A 17 0.66 -0.13 9.08
CA ALA A 17 1.45 0.07 10.29
C ALA A 17 2.95 0.27 9.98
N SER A 18 3.45 -0.29 8.88
CA SER A 18 4.83 -0.11 8.45
C SER A 18 5.11 1.36 8.15
N ALA A 19 4.22 2.02 7.40
CA ALA A 19 4.33 3.46 7.15
C ALA A 19 4.28 4.28 8.46
N TYR A 20 3.44 3.90 9.42
CA TYR A 20 3.35 4.56 10.72
C TYR A 20 4.63 4.43 11.53
N ILE A 21 5.26 3.25 11.55
CA ILE A 21 6.51 3.00 12.29
C ILE A 21 7.64 3.88 11.78
N PHE A 22 7.91 3.87 10.48
CA PHE A 22 8.99 4.66 9.90
C PHE A 22 8.75 6.16 10.09
N ARG A 23 7.51 6.60 9.91
CA ARG A 23 7.12 7.97 10.16
C ARG A 23 7.35 8.38 11.62
N ALA A 24 6.94 7.57 12.58
CA ALA A 24 7.13 7.83 14.01
C ALA A 24 8.62 7.94 14.35
N PHE A 25 9.43 7.04 13.81
CA PHE A 25 10.85 7.02 14.03
C PHE A 25 11.55 8.30 13.53
N HIS A 26 11.20 8.79 12.36
CA HIS A 26 11.82 9.98 11.77
C HIS A 26 11.24 11.31 12.27
N ALA A 27 10.03 11.31 12.83
CA ALA A 27 9.37 12.54 13.28
C ALA A 27 9.75 12.95 14.72
N LEU A 28 10.19 12.02 15.55
CA LEU A 28 10.50 12.27 16.95
C LEU A 28 12.00 12.27 17.21
N PRO A 29 12.47 13.10 18.17
CA PRO A 29 13.82 12.99 18.64
C PRO A 29 14.07 11.61 19.29
N PRO A 30 15.32 11.17 19.42
CA PRO A 30 15.65 9.93 20.10
C PRO A 30 15.03 9.89 21.50
N LEU A 31 14.21 8.89 21.76
CA LEU A 31 13.57 8.65 23.04
C LEU A 31 13.91 7.25 23.52
N THR A 32 14.41 7.15 24.75
CA THR A 32 14.77 5.89 25.39
C THR A 32 13.95 5.63 26.64
N ARG A 33 13.77 4.36 26.98
CA ARG A 33 13.14 3.95 28.23
C ARG A 33 14.12 4.04 29.38
N ALA A 34 13.75 4.77 30.44
CA ALA A 34 14.65 5.08 31.54
C ALA A 34 15.17 3.85 32.34
N SER A 35 14.49 2.71 32.25
CA SER A 35 14.86 1.50 33.02
C SER A 35 16.02 0.70 32.40
N ASP A 36 16.23 0.81 31.08
CA ASP A 36 17.15 -0.07 30.34
C ASP A 36 17.70 0.56 29.04
N ASP A 37 17.53 1.86 28.88
CA ASP A 37 17.97 2.66 27.74
C ASP A 37 17.45 2.14 26.36
N LEU A 38 16.40 1.30 26.36
CA LEU A 38 15.80 0.79 25.12
C LEU A 38 15.21 1.93 24.29
N PRO A 39 15.54 2.04 22.97
CA PRO A 39 14.89 3.00 22.09
C PRO A 39 13.38 2.72 22.00
N ILE A 40 12.56 3.74 22.22
CA ILE A 40 11.09 3.65 22.21
C ILE A 40 10.43 4.78 21.42
N GLY A 41 11.18 5.58 20.68
CA GLY A 41 10.63 6.72 19.93
C GLY A 41 9.58 6.32 18.91
N ALA A 42 9.85 5.26 18.12
CA ALA A 42 8.89 4.75 17.14
C ALA A 42 7.63 4.17 17.81
N VAL A 43 7.78 3.45 18.93
CA VAL A 43 6.65 2.90 19.70
C VAL A 43 5.78 4.05 20.23
N SER A 44 6.40 5.05 20.86
CA SER A 44 5.67 6.22 21.40
C SER A 44 4.93 6.99 20.30
N GLY A 45 5.59 7.24 19.17
CA GLY A 45 4.98 7.92 18.04
C GLY A 45 3.84 7.12 17.41
N PHE A 46 4.02 5.81 17.24
CA PHE A 46 2.98 4.90 16.76
C PHE A 46 1.75 4.94 17.69
N CYS A 47 1.95 4.79 19.01
CA CYS A 47 0.85 4.87 19.98
C CYS A 47 0.10 6.20 19.89
N ASN A 48 0.83 7.32 19.79
CA ASN A 48 0.22 8.65 19.70
C ASN A 48 -0.61 8.81 18.42
N MET A 49 -0.09 8.34 17.28
CA MET A 49 -0.81 8.41 16.00
C MET A 49 -2.05 7.51 16.01
N LEU A 50 -1.93 6.29 16.54
CA LEU A 50 -3.05 5.35 16.64
C LEU A 50 -4.13 5.86 17.61
N PHE A 51 -3.71 6.36 18.77
CA PHE A 51 -4.62 6.97 19.74
C PHE A 51 -5.40 8.14 19.12
N LYS A 52 -4.69 9.05 18.43
CA LYS A 52 -5.33 10.18 17.75
C LYS A 52 -6.30 9.73 16.67
N LEU A 53 -5.91 8.74 15.84
CA LEU A 53 -6.81 8.18 14.84
C LEU A 53 -8.10 7.67 15.47
N LEU A 54 -7.99 6.87 16.53
CA LEU A 54 -9.16 6.30 17.23
C LEU A 54 -10.01 7.37 17.93
N GLU A 55 -9.41 8.45 18.45
CA GLU A 55 -10.15 9.58 19.02
C GLU A 55 -10.93 10.37 17.96
N ASP A 56 -10.38 10.50 16.74
CA ASP A 56 -11.00 11.23 15.65
C ASP A 56 -12.16 10.46 15.00
N LEU A 57 -12.20 9.12 15.14
CA LEU A 57 -13.24 8.26 14.59
C LEU A 57 -14.48 8.23 15.49
N LYS A 58 -15.51 9.00 15.10
CA LYS A 58 -16.77 9.14 15.84
C LYS A 58 -17.98 8.96 14.93
N GLY A 59 -19.13 8.60 15.53
CA GLY A 59 -20.38 8.43 14.80
C GLY A 59 -20.27 7.37 13.71
N ASP A 60 -20.67 7.69 12.50
CA ASP A 60 -20.71 6.77 11.36
C ASP A 60 -19.31 6.40 10.83
N GLU A 61 -18.28 7.14 11.23
CA GLU A 61 -16.88 6.82 10.89
C GLU A 61 -16.25 5.84 11.89
N ARG A 62 -16.97 5.45 12.95
CA ARG A 62 -16.45 4.48 13.91
C ARG A 62 -16.30 3.10 13.25
N PRO A 63 -15.09 2.49 13.30
CA PRO A 63 -14.89 1.17 12.73
C PRO A 63 -15.68 0.11 13.45
N THR A 64 -16.23 -0.84 12.71
CA THR A 64 -16.73 -2.11 13.24
C THR A 64 -15.61 -3.13 13.36
N HIS A 65 -14.62 -3.04 12.44
CA HIS A 65 -13.44 -3.91 12.38
C HIS A 65 -12.19 -3.04 12.19
N PHE A 66 -11.12 -3.37 12.91
CA PHE A 66 -9.90 -2.56 12.92
C PHE A 66 -8.66 -3.44 12.99
N ALA A 67 -7.75 -3.27 12.04
CA ALA A 67 -6.49 -4.00 12.01
C ALA A 67 -5.30 -3.09 11.67
N CYS A 68 -4.14 -3.42 12.26
CA CYS A 68 -2.84 -2.87 11.90
C CYS A 68 -2.07 -3.92 11.12
N ILE A 69 -1.71 -3.61 9.88
CA ILE A 69 -1.06 -4.54 8.96
C ILE A 69 0.43 -4.20 8.89
N PHE A 70 1.26 -5.23 9.06
CA PHE A 70 2.72 -5.09 9.15
C PHE A 70 3.42 -5.90 8.06
N ASP A 71 4.56 -5.42 7.61
CA ASP A 71 5.51 -6.26 6.88
C ASP A 71 6.17 -7.25 7.83
N LYS A 72 6.19 -8.52 7.45
CA LYS A 72 6.87 -9.58 8.18
C LYS A 72 8.35 -9.62 7.88
N SER A 73 8.68 -9.44 6.61
CA SER A 73 10.02 -9.57 6.04
C SER A 73 10.21 -8.57 4.92
N SER A 74 11.45 -8.24 4.62
CA SER A 74 11.82 -7.46 3.42
C SER A 74 11.88 -8.33 2.16
N ILE A 75 11.82 -9.66 2.30
CA ILE A 75 11.86 -10.62 1.19
C ILE A 75 10.46 -11.17 0.96
N THR A 76 9.98 -11.04 -0.26
CA THR A 76 8.64 -11.46 -0.68
C THR A 76 8.70 -12.17 -2.03
N PHE A 77 7.59 -12.70 -2.51
CA PHE A 77 7.51 -13.34 -3.83
C PHE A 77 7.98 -12.41 -4.97
N ARG A 78 7.97 -11.08 -4.77
CA ARG A 78 8.44 -10.12 -5.77
C ARG A 78 9.94 -10.21 -6.01
N ASN A 79 10.71 -10.60 -4.99
CA ASN A 79 12.16 -10.81 -5.15
C ASN A 79 12.48 -12.04 -6.01
N ASP A 80 11.58 -13.05 -6.04
CA ASP A 80 11.70 -14.19 -6.95
C ASP A 80 11.38 -13.82 -8.39
N LEU A 81 10.50 -12.82 -8.61
CA LEU A 81 10.16 -12.30 -9.94
C LEU A 81 11.24 -11.37 -10.50
N TYR A 82 11.85 -10.57 -9.62
CA TYR A 82 12.85 -9.58 -9.99
C TYR A 82 13.81 -9.32 -8.82
N ASP A 83 15.04 -9.80 -8.92
CA ASP A 83 16.05 -9.75 -7.86
C ASP A 83 16.45 -8.32 -7.44
N GLN A 84 16.23 -7.34 -8.31
CA GLN A 84 16.50 -5.94 -8.05
C GLN A 84 15.34 -5.22 -7.33
N TYR A 85 14.19 -5.87 -7.13
CA TYR A 85 13.05 -5.27 -6.43
C TYR A 85 13.45 -4.84 -5.01
N LYS A 86 13.26 -3.56 -4.70
CA LYS A 86 13.65 -2.91 -3.43
C LYS A 86 15.14 -3.07 -3.03
N ALA A 87 16.01 -3.51 -3.95
CA ALA A 87 17.45 -3.70 -3.67
C ALA A 87 18.18 -2.39 -3.32
N ASN A 88 17.61 -1.24 -3.65
CA ASN A 88 18.12 0.08 -3.30
C ASN A 88 17.69 0.56 -1.90
N ARG A 89 16.83 -0.18 -1.18
CA ARG A 89 16.44 0.16 0.18
C ARG A 89 17.53 -0.24 1.18
N SER A 90 17.86 0.68 2.09
CA SER A 90 18.76 0.39 3.20
C SER A 90 18.06 -0.43 4.28
N GLU A 91 18.85 -1.18 5.02
CA GLU A 91 18.38 -1.85 6.24
C GLU A 91 17.79 -0.84 7.25
N PRO A 92 16.77 -1.26 8.02
CA PRO A 92 16.25 -0.41 9.08
C PRO A 92 17.34 -0.01 10.08
N PRO A 93 17.31 1.24 10.59
CA PRO A 93 18.23 1.69 11.63
C PRO A 93 18.31 0.72 12.81
N GLU A 94 19.49 0.57 13.40
CA GLU A 94 19.69 -0.35 14.53
C GLU A 94 18.78 -0.04 15.71
N GLU A 95 18.52 1.22 15.99
CA GLU A 95 17.63 1.67 17.06
C GLU A 95 16.14 1.37 16.76
N LEU A 96 15.79 1.16 15.51
CA LEU A 96 14.40 0.82 15.13
C LEU A 96 14.12 -0.66 15.29
N ARG A 97 15.11 -1.53 15.03
CA ARG A 97 14.93 -3.00 15.05
C ARG A 97 14.28 -3.54 16.34
N PRO A 98 14.74 -3.17 17.55
CA PRO A 98 14.13 -3.66 18.80
C PRO A 98 12.72 -3.11 19.04
N GLN A 99 12.29 -2.09 18.31
CA GLN A 99 10.98 -1.48 18.48
C GLN A 99 9.88 -2.19 17.69
N PHE A 100 10.18 -2.94 16.61
CA PHE A 100 9.17 -3.66 15.83
C PHE A 100 8.27 -4.60 16.67
N PRO A 101 8.82 -5.49 17.52
CA PRO A 101 7.98 -6.32 18.37
C PRO A 101 7.12 -5.52 19.37
N LEU A 102 7.64 -4.39 19.84
CA LEU A 102 6.93 -3.53 20.79
C LEU A 102 5.77 -2.78 20.12
N VAL A 103 5.93 -2.37 18.85
CA VAL A 103 4.84 -1.74 18.09
C VAL A 103 3.70 -2.72 17.83
N ARG A 104 3.99 -4.00 17.51
CA ARG A 104 2.96 -5.03 17.38
C ARG A 104 2.17 -5.21 18.66
N ARG A 105 2.88 -5.35 19.80
CA ARG A 105 2.24 -5.41 21.13
C ARG A 105 1.44 -4.15 21.46
N ALA A 106 1.90 -2.99 21.01
CA ALA A 106 1.15 -1.75 21.17
C ALA A 106 -0.16 -1.78 20.38
N ALA A 107 -0.16 -2.24 19.12
CA ALA A 107 -1.39 -2.41 18.35
C ALA A 107 -2.39 -3.32 19.06
N GLU A 108 -1.94 -4.48 19.55
CA GLU A 108 -2.76 -5.40 20.35
C GLU A 108 -3.32 -4.76 21.63
N ALA A 109 -2.54 -3.92 22.31
CA ALA A 109 -2.99 -3.18 23.50
C ALA A 109 -4.08 -2.14 23.18
N PHE A 110 -4.16 -1.66 21.95
CA PHE A 110 -5.27 -0.85 21.43
C PHE A 110 -6.47 -1.69 20.96
N ALA A 111 -6.45 -3.01 21.21
CA ALA A 111 -7.44 -3.97 20.71
C ALA A 111 -7.53 -4.03 19.16
N ALA A 112 -6.44 -3.66 18.47
CA ALA A 112 -6.30 -3.86 17.04
C ALA A 112 -5.62 -5.21 16.76
N HIS A 113 -6.09 -5.92 15.73
CA HIS A 113 -5.36 -7.08 15.25
C HIS A 113 -4.02 -6.62 14.64
N ALA A 114 -2.91 -7.22 15.07
CA ALA A 114 -1.59 -7.02 14.48
C ALA A 114 -1.36 -8.15 13.47
N ILE A 115 -1.50 -7.86 12.19
CA ILE A 115 -1.51 -8.85 11.12
C ILE A 115 -0.25 -8.71 10.28
N GLU A 116 0.44 -9.83 10.06
CA GLU A 116 1.60 -9.94 9.18
C GLU A 116 1.67 -11.35 8.57
N LYS A 117 2.30 -11.49 7.42
CA LYS A 117 2.46 -12.80 6.78
C LYS A 117 3.79 -12.92 6.05
N GLU A 118 4.45 -14.07 6.22
CA GLU A 118 5.71 -14.39 5.52
C GLU A 118 5.47 -14.49 4.00
N GLY A 119 6.40 -13.91 3.23
CA GLY A 119 6.39 -13.97 1.77
C GLY A 119 5.50 -12.93 1.08
N PHE A 120 4.76 -12.10 1.85
CA PHE A 120 3.88 -11.06 1.34
C PHE A 120 4.19 -9.71 2.02
N GLU A 121 3.86 -8.64 1.33
CA GLU A 121 3.94 -7.28 1.89
C GLU A 121 2.65 -6.92 2.63
N ALA A 122 2.73 -5.93 3.52
CA ALA A 122 1.54 -5.37 4.18
C ALA A 122 0.47 -4.95 3.17
N ASP A 123 0.88 -4.38 2.04
CA ASP A 123 -0.01 -3.93 0.97
C ASP A 123 -0.82 -5.06 0.33
N ASP A 124 -0.24 -6.27 0.19
CA ASP A 124 -0.93 -7.45 -0.33
C ASP A 124 -2.02 -7.93 0.65
N LEU A 125 -1.71 -7.88 1.95
CA LEU A 125 -2.69 -8.21 3.00
C LEU A 125 -3.81 -7.17 3.03
N ILE A 126 -3.48 -5.88 2.96
CA ILE A 126 -4.46 -4.79 2.88
C ILE A 126 -5.36 -4.99 1.65
N ALA A 127 -4.79 -5.30 0.47
CA ALA A 127 -5.55 -5.57 -0.73
C ALA A 127 -6.50 -6.75 -0.57
N THR A 128 -6.03 -7.84 0.03
CA THR A 128 -6.84 -9.05 0.25
C THR A 128 -8.02 -8.77 1.18
N TYR A 129 -7.77 -8.12 2.33
CA TYR A 129 -8.84 -7.75 3.26
C TYR A 129 -9.83 -6.76 2.63
N ALA A 130 -9.33 -5.75 1.92
CA ALA A 130 -10.18 -4.75 1.27
C ALA A 130 -11.11 -5.39 0.23
N ARG A 131 -10.59 -6.29 -0.63
CA ARG A 131 -11.40 -6.99 -1.65
C ARG A 131 -12.41 -7.96 -1.04
N GLN A 132 -12.03 -8.70 0.01
CA GLN A 132 -12.96 -9.58 0.71
C GLN A 132 -14.09 -8.80 1.39
N ALA A 133 -13.78 -7.66 2.01
CA ALA A 133 -14.77 -6.80 2.66
C ALA A 133 -15.70 -6.14 1.62
N GLU A 134 -15.13 -5.59 0.54
CA GLU A 134 -15.88 -5.00 -0.57
C GLU A 134 -16.86 -6.02 -1.21
N ALA A 135 -16.43 -7.27 -1.39
CA ALA A 135 -17.29 -8.34 -1.89
C ALA A 135 -18.49 -8.66 -0.99
N LYS A 136 -18.41 -8.31 0.30
CA LYS A 136 -19.53 -8.41 1.26
C LYS A 136 -20.35 -7.12 1.37
N GLY A 137 -19.99 -6.09 0.59
CA GLY A 137 -20.66 -4.80 0.58
C GLY A 137 -20.18 -3.84 1.69
N ALA A 138 -19.17 -4.21 2.49
CA ALA A 138 -18.64 -3.39 3.56
C ALA A 138 -17.87 -2.17 3.03
N ARG A 139 -17.87 -1.09 3.81
CA ARG A 139 -16.98 0.05 3.58
C ARG A 139 -15.58 -0.26 4.09
N VAL A 140 -14.56 0.22 3.39
CA VAL A 140 -13.17 0.07 3.80
C VAL A 140 -12.46 1.42 3.78
N THR A 141 -11.78 1.74 4.87
CA THR A 141 -10.85 2.86 4.94
C THR A 141 -9.43 2.33 5.13
N ILE A 142 -8.58 2.54 4.14
CA ILE A 142 -7.15 2.22 4.20
C ILE A 142 -6.42 3.44 4.75
N VAL A 143 -5.81 3.31 5.92
CA VAL A 143 -5.07 4.40 6.55
C VAL A 143 -3.61 4.34 6.09
N SER A 144 -3.35 4.98 4.98
CA SER A 144 -2.03 5.12 4.34
C SER A 144 -2.02 6.30 3.38
N SER A 145 -0.84 6.81 3.07
CA SER A 145 -0.59 7.77 1.99
C SER A 145 0.17 7.14 0.81
N ASP A 146 0.37 5.82 0.84
CA ASP A 146 1.09 5.12 -0.21
C ASP A 146 0.27 5.11 -1.51
N LYS A 147 0.92 5.55 -2.58
CA LYS A 147 0.30 5.63 -3.91
C LYS A 147 -0.06 4.27 -4.50
N ASP A 148 0.63 3.22 -4.06
CA ASP A 148 0.48 1.88 -4.60
C ASP A 148 -0.87 1.28 -4.18
N LEU A 149 -1.35 1.64 -2.99
CA LEU A 149 -2.69 1.30 -2.50
C LEU A 149 -3.82 2.03 -3.24
N MET A 150 -3.52 3.07 -4.03
CA MET A 150 -4.52 3.77 -4.83
C MET A 150 -5.20 2.91 -5.89
N GLN A 151 -4.60 1.78 -6.28
CA GLN A 151 -5.22 0.79 -7.16
C GLN A 151 -6.44 0.08 -6.52
N LEU A 152 -6.58 0.16 -5.19
CA LEU A 152 -7.67 -0.45 -4.45
C LEU A 152 -8.91 0.44 -4.32
N VAL A 153 -8.75 1.75 -4.57
CA VAL A 153 -9.82 2.75 -4.40
C VAL A 153 -11.03 2.43 -5.28
N SER A 154 -12.20 2.44 -4.68
CA SER A 154 -13.49 2.20 -5.33
C SER A 154 -14.59 3.06 -4.70
N ASP A 155 -15.84 2.76 -4.98
CA ASP A 155 -16.97 3.42 -4.32
C ASP A 155 -17.10 3.02 -2.83
N GLN A 156 -16.56 1.85 -2.44
CA GLN A 156 -16.60 1.32 -1.09
C GLN A 156 -15.23 1.37 -0.38
N VAL A 157 -14.14 1.53 -1.12
CA VAL A 157 -12.78 1.56 -0.61
C VAL A 157 -12.19 2.95 -0.80
N ILE A 158 -11.85 3.61 0.30
CA ILE A 158 -11.18 4.90 0.30
C ILE A 158 -9.86 4.82 1.08
N MET A 159 -8.97 5.78 0.86
CA MET A 159 -7.77 5.94 1.67
C MET A 159 -7.86 7.18 2.55
N LEU A 160 -7.20 7.14 3.70
CA LEU A 160 -7.07 8.27 4.64
C LEU A 160 -5.59 8.59 4.86
N ASP A 161 -5.16 9.75 4.34
CA ASP A 161 -3.86 10.34 4.67
C ASP A 161 -3.99 11.14 5.98
N THR A 162 -3.58 10.54 7.09
CA THR A 162 -3.65 11.16 8.41
C THR A 162 -2.63 12.29 8.61
N MET A 163 -1.63 12.44 7.73
CA MET A 163 -0.71 13.59 7.78
C MET A 163 -1.38 14.88 7.30
N LYS A 164 -2.12 14.75 6.22
CA LYS A 164 -2.82 15.88 5.60
C LYS A 164 -4.26 15.97 6.06
N ASN A 165 -4.70 15.01 6.88
CA ASN A 165 -6.10 14.83 7.27
C ASN A 165 -7.02 14.86 6.03
N LYS A 166 -6.65 14.12 5.00
CA LYS A 166 -7.30 14.11 3.69
C LYS A 166 -7.78 12.73 3.32
N THR A 167 -9.04 12.61 2.98
CA THR A 167 -9.60 11.42 2.33
C THR A 167 -9.18 11.39 0.85
N LEU A 168 -8.72 10.24 0.39
CA LEU A 168 -8.26 10.01 -0.97
C LEU A 168 -9.20 9.00 -1.63
N GLY A 169 -10.15 9.50 -2.38
CA GLY A 169 -11.06 8.73 -3.25
C GLY A 169 -10.62 8.78 -4.71
N ARG A 170 -11.53 8.43 -5.62
CA ARG A 170 -11.29 8.39 -7.08
C ARG A 170 -10.73 9.70 -7.64
N ASP A 171 -11.20 10.85 -7.15
CA ASP A 171 -10.72 12.16 -7.59
C ASP A 171 -9.23 12.37 -7.26
N ALA A 172 -8.78 11.93 -6.08
CA ALA A 172 -7.39 12.01 -5.68
C ALA A 172 -6.48 11.08 -6.52
N VAL A 173 -7.00 9.91 -6.91
CA VAL A 173 -6.30 9.02 -7.85
C VAL A 173 -6.16 9.69 -9.20
N PHE A 174 -7.24 10.28 -9.72
CA PHE A 174 -7.21 11.00 -11.00
C PHE A 174 -6.26 12.22 -10.95
N GLU A 175 -6.28 12.99 -9.87
CA GLU A 175 -5.34 14.11 -9.68
C GLU A 175 -3.88 13.65 -9.75
N LYS A 176 -3.58 12.47 -9.17
CA LYS A 176 -2.22 11.94 -9.10
C LYS A 176 -1.75 11.26 -10.39
N PHE A 177 -2.59 10.44 -10.99
CA PHE A 177 -2.21 9.56 -12.09
C PHE A 177 -2.79 9.98 -13.45
N GLY A 178 -3.78 10.87 -13.48
CA GLY A 178 -4.52 11.27 -14.69
C GLY A 178 -5.47 10.21 -15.21
N VAL A 179 -5.73 9.16 -14.43
CA VAL A 179 -6.61 8.02 -14.74
C VAL A 179 -7.37 7.59 -13.49
N GLY A 180 -8.40 6.75 -13.66
CA GLY A 180 -9.09 6.11 -12.53
C GLY A 180 -8.27 4.99 -11.88
N PRO A 181 -8.71 4.51 -10.68
CA PRO A 181 -8.03 3.44 -9.94
C PRO A 181 -7.77 2.18 -10.76
N GLU A 182 -8.68 1.83 -11.64
CA GLU A 182 -8.62 0.66 -12.52
C GLU A 182 -7.43 0.64 -13.49
N LYS A 183 -6.78 1.80 -13.71
CA LYS A 183 -5.63 1.95 -14.60
C LYS A 183 -4.32 2.28 -13.86
N VAL A 184 -4.34 2.36 -12.53
CA VAL A 184 -3.16 2.71 -11.73
C VAL A 184 -2.04 1.69 -11.94
N VAL A 185 -2.36 0.41 -11.96
CA VAL A 185 -1.39 -0.68 -12.24
C VAL A 185 -0.72 -0.47 -13.60
N ASP A 186 -1.49 -0.21 -14.65
CA ASP A 186 -0.96 -0.02 -16.00
C ASP A 186 -0.08 1.24 -16.10
N ILE A 187 -0.46 2.33 -15.40
CA ILE A 187 0.38 3.54 -15.29
C ILE A 187 1.72 3.23 -14.63
N GLN A 188 1.68 2.56 -13.49
CA GLN A 188 2.91 2.23 -12.73
C GLN A 188 3.78 1.23 -13.50
N SER A 189 3.18 0.30 -14.23
CA SER A 189 3.91 -0.64 -15.09
C SER A 189 4.70 0.06 -16.19
N LEU A 190 4.16 1.14 -16.74
CA LEU A 190 4.81 1.95 -17.77
C LEU A 190 5.82 2.95 -17.17
N ALA A 191 5.43 3.65 -16.11
CA ALA A 191 6.24 4.70 -15.51
C ALA A 191 7.38 4.15 -14.65
N GLY A 192 7.23 2.93 -14.12
CA GLY A 192 8.12 2.37 -13.12
C GLY A 192 8.00 3.05 -11.77
N ASP A 193 8.80 2.59 -10.81
CA ASP A 193 8.94 3.19 -9.50
C ASP A 193 10.39 3.14 -9.03
N SER A 194 11.01 4.30 -8.89
CA SER A 194 12.41 4.38 -8.44
C SER A 194 12.57 4.08 -6.94
N VAL A 195 11.52 4.23 -6.14
CA VAL A 195 11.57 3.93 -4.69
C VAL A 195 11.65 2.42 -4.47
N ASP A 196 10.86 1.66 -5.24
CA ASP A 196 10.80 0.20 -5.16
C ASP A 196 11.64 -0.50 -6.24
N ASN A 197 12.38 0.30 -7.00
CA ASN A 197 13.23 -0.19 -8.08
C ASN A 197 12.43 -0.99 -9.14
N VAL A 198 11.20 -0.55 -9.43
CA VAL A 198 10.40 -1.09 -10.52
C VAL A 198 10.83 -0.43 -11.82
N PRO A 199 11.26 -1.22 -12.83
CA PRO A 199 11.96 -0.66 -13.99
C PRO A 199 11.10 0.22 -14.91
N GLY A 200 9.86 -0.19 -15.21
CA GLY A 200 9.01 0.51 -16.17
C GLY A 200 9.58 0.58 -17.57
N ALA A 201 9.12 1.55 -18.34
CA ALA A 201 9.63 1.87 -19.69
C ALA A 201 10.52 3.13 -19.63
N PRO A 202 11.80 3.04 -20.04
CA PRO A 202 12.72 4.18 -19.98
C PRO A 202 12.19 5.44 -20.67
N GLY A 203 12.12 6.56 -19.93
CA GLY A 203 11.64 7.84 -20.44
C GLY A 203 10.13 7.99 -20.57
N ILE A 204 9.36 7.04 -20.05
CA ILE A 204 7.91 7.12 -19.93
C ILE A 204 7.56 7.40 -18.45
N GLY A 205 7.14 8.63 -18.16
CA GLY A 205 6.61 8.98 -16.85
C GLY A 205 5.08 8.94 -16.83
N VAL A 206 4.48 9.17 -15.66
CA VAL A 206 3.04 9.10 -15.40
C VAL A 206 2.19 9.82 -16.43
N LYS A 207 2.52 11.08 -16.78
CA LYS A 207 1.78 11.85 -17.80
C LYS A 207 1.76 11.19 -19.17
N THR A 208 2.91 10.66 -19.60
CA THR A 208 3.02 10.00 -20.90
C THR A 208 2.28 8.66 -20.88
N ALA A 209 2.39 7.91 -19.79
CA ALA A 209 1.65 6.67 -19.57
C ALA A 209 0.13 6.91 -19.64
N ALA A 210 -0.38 7.95 -18.95
CA ALA A 210 -1.80 8.30 -18.99
C ALA A 210 -2.29 8.62 -20.42
N GLN A 211 -1.53 9.40 -21.20
CA GLN A 211 -1.87 9.70 -22.59
C GLN A 211 -1.88 8.46 -23.49
N LEU A 212 -0.97 7.53 -23.26
CA LEU A 212 -0.91 6.28 -24.01
C LEU A 212 -2.12 5.39 -23.67
N LEU A 213 -2.46 5.24 -22.39
CA LEU A 213 -3.61 4.45 -21.97
C LEU A 213 -4.95 5.10 -22.33
N ASP A 214 -5.01 6.42 -22.43
CA ASP A 214 -6.20 7.11 -22.98
C ASP A 214 -6.41 6.76 -24.46
N THR A 215 -5.33 6.62 -25.21
CA THR A 215 -5.38 6.32 -26.66
C THR A 215 -5.61 4.84 -26.96
N TYR A 216 -4.97 3.94 -26.21
CA TYR A 216 -4.92 2.51 -26.50
C TYR A 216 -5.80 1.65 -25.57
N GLY A 217 -6.30 2.22 -24.48
CA GLY A 217 -7.20 1.56 -23.53
C GLY A 217 -6.48 0.93 -22.35
N ASP A 218 -5.68 -0.09 -22.56
CA ASP A 218 -4.95 -0.84 -21.54
C ASP A 218 -3.50 -1.14 -21.97
N LEU A 219 -2.72 -1.68 -21.03
CA LEU A 219 -1.30 -1.94 -21.26
C LEU A 219 -1.03 -2.96 -22.33
N GLU A 220 -1.76 -4.08 -22.37
CA GLU A 220 -1.49 -5.14 -23.35
C GLU A 220 -1.87 -4.67 -24.77
N THR A 221 -3.01 -4.01 -24.94
CA THR A 221 -3.39 -3.38 -26.20
C THR A 221 -2.37 -2.34 -26.66
N LEU A 222 -1.83 -1.54 -25.73
CA LEU A 222 -0.76 -0.59 -26.05
C LEU A 222 0.51 -1.30 -26.57
N LEU A 223 0.94 -2.37 -25.90
CA LEU A 223 2.14 -3.11 -26.28
C LEU A 223 1.96 -3.84 -27.61
N GLU A 224 0.83 -4.45 -27.85
CA GLU A 224 0.48 -5.10 -29.15
C GLU A 224 0.45 -4.11 -30.31
N ARG A 225 0.02 -2.87 -30.05
CA ARG A 225 -0.12 -1.82 -31.05
C ARG A 225 1.01 -0.79 -30.99
N ALA A 226 2.12 -1.10 -30.36
CA ALA A 226 3.23 -0.16 -30.18
C ALA A 226 3.79 0.37 -31.52
N GLU A 227 3.72 -0.40 -32.60
CA GLU A 227 4.12 0.01 -33.95
C GLU A 227 3.35 1.21 -34.51
N GLU A 228 2.12 1.47 -34.02
CA GLU A 228 1.28 2.59 -34.45
C GLU A 228 1.70 3.92 -33.82
N ILE A 229 2.59 3.91 -32.83
CA ILE A 229 3.03 5.10 -32.13
C ILE A 229 3.87 5.98 -33.04
N LYS A 230 3.41 7.22 -33.25
CA LYS A 230 4.03 8.17 -34.19
C LYS A 230 5.46 8.60 -33.79
N GLN A 231 5.76 8.66 -32.49
CA GLN A 231 7.07 9.06 -31.99
C GLN A 231 8.06 7.88 -32.05
N PRO A 232 9.07 7.91 -32.95
CA PRO A 232 9.93 6.75 -33.18
C PRO A 232 10.65 6.25 -31.92
N LYS A 233 11.18 7.18 -31.11
CA LYS A 233 11.89 6.83 -29.87
C LYS A 233 10.96 6.14 -28.87
N ARG A 234 9.74 6.66 -28.67
CA ARG A 234 8.74 6.08 -27.74
C ARG A 234 8.28 4.71 -28.22
N ARG A 235 7.97 4.58 -29.52
CA ARG A 235 7.63 3.32 -30.14
C ARG A 235 8.72 2.27 -29.89
N GLN A 236 9.97 2.59 -30.21
CA GLN A 236 11.08 1.66 -30.02
C GLN A 236 11.28 1.29 -28.54
N THR A 237 11.17 2.27 -27.63
CA THR A 237 11.26 2.01 -26.20
C THR A 237 10.23 0.98 -25.74
N LEU A 238 8.97 1.09 -26.17
CA LEU A 238 7.92 0.16 -25.77
C LEU A 238 8.13 -1.24 -26.34
N ILE A 239 8.55 -1.33 -27.61
CA ILE A 239 8.85 -2.60 -28.27
C ILE A 239 10.03 -3.29 -27.57
N ASP A 240 11.13 -2.59 -27.35
CA ASP A 240 12.36 -3.15 -26.79
C ASP A 240 12.20 -3.58 -25.32
N ASN A 241 11.26 -2.96 -24.58
CA ASN A 241 11.08 -3.19 -23.15
C ASN A 241 9.74 -3.87 -22.80
N ALA A 242 9.03 -4.45 -23.77
CA ALA A 242 7.71 -5.02 -23.53
C ALA A 242 7.69 -6.07 -22.40
N ASP A 243 8.67 -6.96 -22.35
CA ASP A 243 8.78 -7.97 -21.31
C ASP A 243 9.11 -7.37 -19.95
N LEU A 244 9.99 -6.36 -19.91
CA LEU A 244 10.33 -5.65 -18.67
C LEU A 244 9.15 -4.86 -18.12
N ILE A 245 8.31 -4.30 -18.99
CA ILE A 245 7.06 -3.64 -18.60
C ILE A 245 6.06 -4.65 -18.01
N ARG A 246 5.98 -5.86 -18.56
CA ARG A 246 5.15 -6.93 -18.00
C ARG A 246 5.65 -7.43 -16.64
N ILE A 247 6.97 -7.50 -16.45
CA ILE A 247 7.56 -7.75 -15.13
C ILE A 247 7.18 -6.61 -14.17
N SER A 248 7.29 -5.36 -14.60
CA SER A 248 6.87 -4.21 -13.80
C SER A 248 5.39 -4.31 -13.40
N LYS A 249 4.50 -4.76 -14.31
CA LYS A 249 3.09 -5.01 -14.00
C LYS A 249 2.91 -6.04 -12.88
N GLN A 250 3.66 -7.14 -12.92
CA GLN A 250 3.61 -8.15 -11.87
C GLN A 250 4.09 -7.63 -10.53
N LEU A 251 5.11 -6.76 -10.53
CA LEU A 251 5.68 -6.16 -9.32
C LEU A 251 4.73 -5.17 -8.65
N VAL A 252 4.05 -4.32 -9.45
CA VAL A 252 3.16 -3.27 -8.90
C VAL A 252 1.74 -3.75 -8.62
N THR A 253 1.33 -4.90 -9.17
CA THR A 253 0.02 -5.48 -8.90
C THR A 253 0.01 -6.07 -7.48
N LEU A 254 -0.87 -5.57 -6.65
CA LEU A 254 -1.07 -6.11 -5.31
C LEU A 254 -1.79 -7.46 -5.37
N LYS A 255 -1.34 -8.41 -4.56
CA LYS A 255 -2.04 -9.68 -4.36
C LYS A 255 -3.29 -9.45 -3.52
N ASP A 256 -4.44 -9.89 -4.00
CA ASP A 256 -5.73 -9.76 -3.33
C ASP A 256 -6.35 -11.13 -2.95
N ASP A 257 -5.55 -12.18 -3.06
CA ASP A 257 -5.89 -13.58 -2.80
C ASP A 257 -4.94 -14.26 -1.80
N VAL A 258 -4.27 -13.47 -0.94
CA VAL A 258 -3.34 -14.01 0.07
C VAL A 258 -4.11 -14.91 1.05
N PRO A 259 -3.63 -16.14 1.36
CA PRO A 259 -4.22 -16.95 2.40
C PRO A 259 -4.09 -16.25 3.76
N LEU A 260 -5.18 -15.75 4.32
CA LEU A 260 -5.20 -15.01 5.58
C LEU A 260 -5.12 -15.95 6.78
N ASP A 261 -4.22 -15.64 7.74
CA ASP A 261 -4.11 -16.40 9.00
C ASP A 261 -5.16 -15.94 10.02
N VAL A 262 -5.62 -14.69 9.91
CA VAL A 262 -6.75 -14.14 10.66
C VAL A 262 -7.89 -13.94 9.64
N PRO A 263 -9.00 -14.68 9.75
CA PRO A 263 -10.15 -14.49 8.87
C PRO A 263 -10.75 -13.09 9.00
N LEU A 264 -11.41 -12.64 7.94
CA LEU A 264 -12.06 -11.32 7.92
C LEU A 264 -13.12 -11.16 9.03
N GLU A 265 -13.71 -12.26 9.48
CA GLU A 265 -14.76 -12.30 10.48
C GLU A 265 -14.23 -12.35 11.94
N ASP A 266 -12.94 -12.43 12.15
CA ASP A 266 -12.31 -12.44 13.47
C ASP A 266 -11.88 -11.04 13.88
#